data_99613f83723b0c1c21291e71eb2aa715
#
_entry.id   99613f83723b0c1c21291e71eb2aa715
#
_cell.length_a   1.000
_cell.length_b   1.000
_cell.length_c   1.000
_cell.angle_alpha   90.00
_cell.angle_beta   90.00
_cell.angle_gamma   90.00
#
_symmetry.space_group_name_H-M   'P 1'
#
loop_
_entity.id
_entity.type
_entity.pdbx_description
1 polymer ?
#
loop_
_entity_poly.entity_id
_entity_poly.type
_entity_poly.pdbx_seq_one_letter_code
_entity_poly.pdbx_strand_id
1 'polypeptide(L)'
;MKRFFAVCMMASMGIASGYAQLAMPQNKLNIKADMALRTGTDYHITKDGTAVEEGHTEAFTKAGFQVSVPFYTKGTTILMASARYSHIHQRFTPDMRTINYGFIHSAHHQFAGTITGMSRLQLWGKPLILAGIVSADFSQYGYERWTLMGTAMLMLKQTRETQFGVGVVGLVNTFSKTPVFPMLTYRHMFSPQWTLNLVVPKFQLEYTLTKSDTFSFGASIDTDHYYIRPESEGLPSHVRYTRSNINVGPGYEHKFPSHFTLTAEAGAQFVMTNRIYKKGSNHVLATMHEKTAPYCRVTLQKGF
;
A
#
# COMPACT_ATOMS: atom_id res chain seq x y z
N MET A 1 4.59 16.90 17.63
CA MET A 1 4.20 15.49 17.72
C MET A 1 3.23 15.05 16.60
N LYS A 2 2.09 15.73 16.35
CA LYS A 2 1.14 15.34 15.26
C LYS A 2 1.78 15.25 13.86
N ARG A 3 2.74 16.13 13.51
CA ARG A 3 3.47 16.11 12.23
C ARG A 3 4.48 14.96 12.12
N PHE A 4 5.04 14.51 13.23
CA PHE A 4 6.01 13.41 13.26
C PHE A 4 5.33 12.05 13.02
N PHE A 5 4.17 11.83 13.63
CA PHE A 5 3.37 10.61 13.44
C PHE A 5 2.87 10.47 11.98
N ALA A 6 2.41 11.56 11.37
CA ALA A 6 1.97 11.56 9.97
C ALA A 6 3.11 11.27 8.98
N VAL A 7 4.32 11.77 9.25
CA VAL A 7 5.50 11.51 8.40
C VAL A 7 5.99 10.07 8.56
N CYS A 8 5.98 9.53 9.78
CA CYS A 8 6.32 8.12 10.04
C CYS A 8 5.36 7.16 9.33
N MET A 9 4.07 7.43 9.36
CA MET A 9 3.08 6.65 8.62
C MET A 9 3.23 6.77 7.09
N MET A 10 3.56 7.93 6.54
CA MET A 10 3.64 8.14 5.09
C MET A 10 4.77 7.38 4.40
N ALA A 11 5.90 7.19 5.05
CA ALA A 11 7.05 6.49 4.47
C ALA A 11 6.84 4.96 4.41
N SER A 12 6.08 4.40 5.36
CA SER A 12 5.75 2.96 5.38
C SER A 12 4.70 2.55 4.35
N MET A 13 3.96 3.49 3.79
CA MET A 13 2.71 3.24 3.06
C MET A 13 2.85 2.95 1.56
N GLY A 14 3.90 3.45 0.91
CA GLY A 14 4.16 3.11 -0.52
C GLY A 14 4.54 1.65 -0.74
N ILE A 15 4.72 0.88 0.32
CA ILE A 15 5.35 -0.43 0.32
C ILE A 15 4.44 -1.50 0.95
N ALA A 16 3.32 -1.06 1.51
CA ALA A 16 2.37 -1.91 2.23
C ALA A 16 1.83 -3.10 1.44
N SER A 17 1.77 -3.03 0.13
CA SER A 17 1.40 -4.18 -0.72
C SER A 17 2.43 -5.31 -0.71
N GLY A 18 3.69 -5.05 -0.28
CA GLY A 18 4.72 -6.07 -0.12
C GLY A 18 4.76 -6.72 1.27
N TYR A 19 4.28 -6.02 2.32
CA TYR A 19 4.38 -6.50 3.71
C TYR A 19 3.27 -7.41 4.20
N ALA A 20 2.09 -7.37 3.61
CA ALA A 20 1.04 -8.34 3.95
C ALA A 20 1.48 -9.80 3.75
N GLN A 21 2.67 -10.01 3.21
CA GLN A 21 3.31 -11.30 2.98
C GLN A 21 4.59 -11.52 3.82
N LEU A 22 4.69 -11.03 5.04
CA LEU A 22 5.69 -11.53 6.00
C LEU A 22 5.43 -12.98 6.47
N ALA A 23 4.31 -13.58 6.10
CA ALA A 23 4.30 -15.01 5.82
C ALA A 23 5.36 -15.27 4.76
N MET A 24 6.36 -16.13 5.04
CA MET A 24 7.44 -16.46 4.10
C MET A 24 6.89 -16.50 2.67
N PRO A 25 7.46 -15.75 1.72
CA PRO A 25 7.03 -15.82 0.34
C PRO A 25 7.02 -17.30 -0.03
N GLN A 26 5.90 -17.75 -0.55
CA GLN A 26 5.83 -19.11 -1.05
C GLN A 26 6.90 -19.24 -2.13
N ASN A 27 7.70 -20.28 -2.05
CA ASN A 27 8.74 -20.59 -3.02
C ASN A 27 8.14 -21.01 -4.37
N LYS A 28 7.14 -20.25 -4.84
CA LYS A 28 6.26 -20.59 -5.95
C LYS A 28 5.90 -19.34 -6.73
N LEU A 29 5.62 -19.53 -8.02
CA LEU A 29 5.01 -18.51 -8.86
C LEU A 29 3.72 -18.02 -8.23
N ASN A 30 3.52 -16.71 -8.16
CA ASN A 30 2.32 -16.08 -7.65
C ASN A 30 1.76 -15.09 -8.67
N ILE A 31 0.47 -15.21 -8.94
CA ILE A 31 -0.28 -14.29 -9.81
C ILE A 31 -1.37 -13.66 -8.96
N LYS A 32 -1.49 -12.34 -9.02
CA LYS A 32 -2.49 -11.57 -8.29
C LYS A 32 -3.19 -10.60 -9.22
N ALA A 33 -4.51 -10.58 -9.18
CA ALA A 33 -5.35 -9.54 -9.78
C ALA A 33 -6.14 -8.85 -8.67
N ASP A 34 -6.21 -7.54 -8.69
CA ASP A 34 -6.97 -6.76 -7.72
C ASP A 34 -7.78 -5.66 -8.39
N MET A 35 -8.95 -5.40 -7.84
CA MET A 35 -9.82 -4.29 -8.22
C MET A 35 -10.30 -3.58 -6.97
N ALA A 36 -10.18 -2.26 -6.95
CA ALA A 36 -10.69 -1.42 -5.87
C ALA A 36 -11.60 -0.34 -6.46
N LEU A 37 -12.69 -0.08 -5.76
CA LEU A 37 -13.66 0.96 -6.06
C LEU A 37 -13.86 1.82 -4.81
N ARG A 38 -13.92 3.13 -4.99
CA ARG A 38 -14.35 4.10 -3.99
C ARG A 38 -15.40 5.01 -4.61
N THR A 39 -16.44 5.33 -3.87
CA THR A 39 -17.45 6.29 -4.32
C THR A 39 -16.87 7.71 -4.40
N GLY A 40 -17.52 8.55 -5.18
CA GLY A 40 -17.20 9.98 -5.24
C GLY A 40 -17.40 10.68 -3.90
N THR A 41 -16.73 11.81 -3.72
CA THR A 41 -16.80 12.64 -2.51
C THR A 41 -16.41 14.08 -2.82
N ASP A 42 -16.86 15.01 -1.98
CA ASP A 42 -16.42 16.39 -2.08
C ASP A 42 -14.96 16.54 -1.68
N TYR A 43 -14.28 17.47 -2.32
CA TYR A 43 -12.92 17.83 -1.99
C TYR A 43 -12.72 19.34 -1.97
N HIS A 44 -11.66 19.79 -1.30
CA HIS A 44 -11.11 21.12 -1.46
C HIS A 44 -9.59 21.06 -1.49
N ILE A 45 -8.99 21.91 -2.32
CA ILE A 45 -7.55 22.04 -2.46
C ILE A 45 -7.08 23.31 -1.76
N THR A 46 -6.03 23.17 -0.95
CA THR A 46 -5.38 24.30 -0.29
C THR A 46 -3.95 24.47 -0.76
N LYS A 47 -3.55 25.72 -0.99
CA LYS A 47 -2.17 26.12 -1.25
C LYS A 47 -1.78 27.17 -0.22
N ASP A 48 -0.68 26.95 0.49
CA ASP A 48 -0.19 27.82 1.56
C ASP A 48 -1.28 28.19 2.61
N GLY A 49 -2.19 27.24 2.87
CA GLY A 49 -3.28 27.40 3.81
C GLY A 49 -4.54 28.08 3.27
N THR A 50 -4.52 28.57 2.04
CA THR A 50 -5.66 29.21 1.38
C THR A 50 -6.36 28.22 0.46
N ALA A 51 -7.69 28.16 0.50
CA ALA A 51 -8.50 27.37 -0.42
C ALA A 51 -8.39 27.96 -1.83
N VAL A 52 -8.04 27.11 -2.81
CA VAL A 52 -7.82 27.53 -4.20
C VAL A 52 -8.75 26.82 -5.18
N GLU A 53 -9.31 25.68 -4.78
CA GLU A 53 -10.26 24.91 -5.59
C GLU A 53 -11.16 24.09 -4.66
N GLU A 54 -12.42 24.00 -5.00
CA GLU A 54 -13.41 23.10 -4.39
C GLU A 54 -14.11 22.33 -5.49
N GLY A 55 -14.70 21.18 -5.16
CA GLY A 55 -15.45 20.41 -6.13
C GLY A 55 -15.81 19.02 -5.63
N HIS A 56 -16.19 18.17 -6.57
CA HIS A 56 -16.58 16.80 -6.35
C HIS A 56 -15.68 15.82 -7.12
N THR A 57 -15.28 14.72 -6.49
CA THR A 57 -14.65 13.59 -7.19
C THR A 57 -15.72 12.61 -7.59
N GLU A 58 -15.66 12.09 -8.81
CA GLU A 58 -16.44 10.91 -9.21
C GLU A 58 -15.83 9.64 -8.58
N ALA A 59 -16.42 8.48 -8.91
CA ALA A 59 -15.93 7.21 -8.43
C ALA A 59 -14.45 6.98 -8.84
N PHE A 60 -13.63 6.61 -7.86
CA PHE A 60 -12.27 6.16 -8.08
C PHE A 60 -12.26 4.65 -8.33
N THR A 61 -11.65 4.23 -9.43
CA THR A 61 -11.43 2.81 -9.72
C THR A 61 -9.96 2.52 -9.91
N LYS A 62 -9.49 1.41 -9.38
CA LYS A 62 -8.14 0.91 -9.58
C LYS A 62 -8.20 -0.58 -9.88
N ALA A 63 -7.64 -0.99 -11.00
CA ALA A 63 -7.42 -2.38 -11.36
C ALA A 63 -5.92 -2.67 -11.38
N GLY A 64 -5.50 -3.79 -10.82
CA GLY A 64 -4.10 -4.20 -10.74
C GLY A 64 -3.88 -5.63 -11.16
N PHE A 65 -2.73 -5.90 -11.74
CA PHE A 65 -2.26 -7.24 -12.05
C PHE A 65 -0.79 -7.35 -11.68
N GLN A 66 -0.42 -8.42 -10.98
CA GLN A 66 0.94 -8.67 -10.55
C GLN A 66 1.34 -10.12 -10.79
N VAL A 67 2.54 -10.31 -11.27
CA VAL A 67 3.21 -11.61 -11.36
C VAL A 67 4.46 -11.56 -10.51
N SER A 68 4.70 -12.58 -9.69
CA SER A 68 5.88 -12.70 -8.84
C SER A 68 6.49 -14.08 -9.02
N VAL A 69 7.78 -14.12 -9.35
CA VAL A 69 8.52 -15.35 -9.66
C VAL A 69 9.71 -15.47 -8.71
N PRO A 70 9.81 -16.54 -7.91
CA PRO A 70 11.04 -16.84 -7.19
C PRO A 70 12.08 -17.30 -8.19
N PHE A 71 13.25 -16.68 -8.19
CA PHE A 71 14.35 -17.06 -9.10
C PHE A 71 15.57 -17.62 -8.35
N TYR A 72 15.58 -17.50 -7.03
CA TYR A 72 16.61 -18.09 -6.18
C TYR A 72 16.02 -18.51 -4.85
N THR A 73 16.32 -19.75 -4.44
CA THR A 73 15.97 -20.29 -3.13
C THR A 73 17.08 -21.17 -2.64
N LYS A 74 17.69 -20.83 -1.51
CA LYS A 74 18.70 -21.63 -0.85
C LYS A 74 18.56 -21.51 0.66
N GLY A 75 18.29 -22.64 1.31
CA GLY A 75 18.03 -22.68 2.76
C GLY A 75 16.86 -21.78 3.14
N THR A 76 17.13 -20.76 3.95
CA THR A 76 16.12 -19.78 4.43
C THR A 76 16.10 -18.50 3.61
N THR A 77 16.87 -18.43 2.53
CA THR A 77 16.96 -17.24 1.66
C THR A 77 16.16 -17.44 0.38
N ILE A 78 15.31 -16.47 0.07
CA ILE A 78 14.47 -16.44 -1.14
C ILE A 78 14.66 -15.10 -1.81
N LEU A 79 14.88 -15.12 -3.14
CA LEU A 79 14.83 -13.92 -3.98
C LEU A 79 13.70 -14.07 -5.00
N MET A 80 12.92 -13.01 -5.15
CA MET A 80 11.77 -12.94 -6.04
C MET A 80 11.85 -11.72 -6.93
N ALA A 81 11.49 -11.88 -8.19
CA ALA A 81 11.21 -10.79 -9.11
C ALA A 81 9.71 -10.64 -9.28
N SER A 82 9.21 -9.41 -9.32
CA SER A 82 7.79 -9.13 -9.54
C SER A 82 7.64 -8.03 -10.57
N ALA A 83 6.62 -8.17 -11.40
CA ALA A 83 6.14 -7.13 -12.30
C ALA A 83 4.69 -6.83 -11.96
N ARG A 84 4.35 -5.55 -11.82
CA ARG A 84 3.00 -5.08 -11.54
C ARG A 84 2.56 -4.06 -12.57
N TYR A 85 1.33 -4.20 -13.05
CA TYR A 85 0.61 -3.18 -13.79
C TYR A 85 -0.57 -2.70 -12.95
N SER A 86 -0.87 -1.41 -13.00
CA SER A 86 -2.06 -0.83 -12.38
C SER A 86 -2.67 0.21 -13.32
N HIS A 87 -3.98 0.14 -13.46
CA HIS A 87 -4.80 1.14 -14.14
C HIS A 87 -5.64 1.86 -13.10
N ILE A 88 -5.54 3.18 -13.06
CA ILE A 88 -6.26 4.05 -12.13
C ILE A 88 -7.12 4.98 -12.96
N HIS A 89 -8.40 5.05 -12.63
CA HIS A 89 -9.32 6.02 -13.21
C HIS A 89 -9.95 6.85 -12.09
N GLN A 90 -9.86 8.17 -12.23
CA GLN A 90 -10.48 9.14 -11.34
C GLN A 90 -10.84 10.40 -12.12
N ARG A 91 -12.04 10.93 -11.90
CA ARG A 91 -12.50 12.17 -12.49
C ARG A 91 -12.80 13.19 -11.39
N PHE A 92 -12.47 14.44 -11.66
CA PHE A 92 -12.73 15.57 -10.79
C PHE A 92 -13.64 16.57 -11.49
N THR A 93 -14.61 17.11 -10.77
CA THR A 93 -15.53 18.17 -11.23
C THR A 93 -15.35 19.37 -10.30
N PRO A 94 -14.54 20.36 -10.68
CA PRO A 94 -14.30 21.54 -9.87
C PRO A 94 -15.49 22.52 -9.93
N ASP A 95 -15.89 23.05 -8.77
CA ASP A 95 -16.93 24.08 -8.63
C ASP A 95 -16.36 25.49 -8.66
N MET A 96 -15.18 25.67 -8.06
CA MET A 96 -14.44 26.94 -8.03
C MET A 96 -13.07 26.79 -8.70
N ARG A 97 -12.77 27.63 -9.67
CA ARG A 97 -11.52 27.57 -10.44
C ARG A 97 -10.68 28.83 -10.22
N THR A 98 -9.85 28.81 -9.21
CA THR A 98 -8.74 29.78 -9.09
C THR A 98 -7.45 29.23 -9.69
N ILE A 99 -7.22 27.92 -9.62
CA ILE A 99 -6.11 27.22 -10.24
C ILE A 99 -6.63 25.89 -10.74
N ASN A 100 -6.59 25.68 -12.06
CA ASN A 100 -6.96 24.40 -12.64
C ASN A 100 -5.75 23.47 -12.61
N TYR A 101 -5.72 22.49 -11.71
CA TYR A 101 -4.63 21.52 -11.63
C TYR A 101 -4.68 20.45 -12.74
N GLY A 102 -5.66 20.49 -13.64
CA GLY A 102 -5.72 19.59 -14.79
C GLY A 102 -6.00 18.12 -14.45
N PHE A 103 -6.51 17.84 -13.23
CA PHE A 103 -6.82 16.47 -12.81
C PHE A 103 -8.00 15.83 -13.53
N ILE A 104 -8.64 16.57 -14.38
CA ILE A 104 -10.04 16.47 -14.72
C ILE A 104 -10.39 15.19 -15.46
N HIS A 105 -9.46 14.57 -16.18
CA HIS A 105 -9.76 13.40 -17.02
C HIS A 105 -8.54 12.52 -17.16
N SER A 106 -8.29 11.61 -16.24
CA SER A 106 -7.13 10.78 -16.48
C SER A 106 -7.29 9.33 -16.05
N ALA A 107 -7.19 8.49 -17.05
CA ALA A 107 -6.74 7.13 -16.88
C ALA A 107 -5.21 7.17 -16.68
N HIS A 108 -4.73 6.64 -15.57
CA HIS A 108 -3.31 6.57 -15.25
C HIS A 108 -2.85 5.12 -15.35
N HIS A 109 -1.85 4.90 -16.18
CA HIS A 109 -1.20 3.60 -16.31
C HIS A 109 0.11 3.62 -15.52
N GLN A 110 0.28 2.62 -14.66
CA GLN A 110 1.49 2.47 -13.86
C GLN A 110 2.06 1.06 -14.01
N PHE A 111 3.36 0.98 -14.11
CA PHE A 111 4.12 -0.26 -14.14
C PHE A 111 5.16 -0.21 -13.02
N ALA A 112 5.39 -1.33 -12.35
CA ALA A 112 6.45 -1.45 -11.37
C ALA A 112 7.21 -2.76 -11.57
N GLY A 113 8.53 -2.68 -11.58
CA GLY A 113 9.42 -3.81 -11.47
C GLY A 113 10.01 -3.86 -10.06
N THR A 114 10.00 -5.03 -9.42
CA THR A 114 10.45 -5.17 -8.04
C THR A 114 11.29 -6.43 -7.88
N ILE A 115 12.41 -6.30 -7.17
CA ILE A 115 13.19 -7.44 -6.66
C ILE A 115 13.05 -7.44 -5.14
N THR A 116 12.64 -8.57 -4.59
CA THR A 116 12.49 -8.78 -3.14
C THR A 116 13.42 -9.90 -2.71
N GLY A 117 14.21 -9.65 -1.68
CA GLY A 117 15.02 -10.65 -0.99
C GLY A 117 14.54 -10.82 0.44
N MET A 118 14.47 -12.06 0.92
CA MET A 118 14.19 -12.38 2.31
C MET A 118 15.14 -13.46 2.79
N SER A 119 15.61 -13.35 4.02
CA SER A 119 16.41 -14.37 4.70
C SER A 119 16.01 -14.48 6.16
N ARG A 120 16.00 -15.70 6.68
CA ARG A 120 15.78 -15.97 8.10
C ARG A 120 17.10 -16.46 8.70
N LEU A 121 17.59 -15.69 9.66
CA LEU A 121 18.81 -15.96 10.42
C LEU A 121 18.43 -16.24 11.88
N GLN A 122 19.44 -16.51 12.70
CA GLN A 122 19.30 -16.58 14.15
C GLN A 122 20.18 -15.52 14.80
N LEU A 123 19.61 -14.78 15.75
CA LEU A 123 20.31 -13.80 16.57
C LEU A 123 19.92 -14.03 18.03
N TRP A 124 20.90 -14.32 18.88
CA TRP A 124 20.68 -14.66 20.32
C TRP A 124 19.68 -15.80 20.51
N GLY A 125 19.74 -16.84 19.65
CA GLY A 125 18.82 -17.97 19.69
C GLY A 125 17.39 -17.67 19.24
N LYS A 126 17.12 -16.45 18.76
CA LYS A 126 15.82 -16.01 18.26
C LYS A 126 15.86 -15.82 16.74
N PRO A 127 14.75 -16.09 16.01
CA PRO A 127 14.66 -15.84 14.58
C PRO A 127 14.78 -14.33 14.29
N LEU A 128 15.72 -13.98 13.41
CA LEU A 128 15.87 -12.66 12.81
C LEU A 128 15.46 -12.76 11.34
N ILE A 129 14.45 -12.03 10.95
CA ILE A 129 13.98 -11.93 9.57
C ILE A 129 14.58 -10.67 8.95
N LEU A 130 15.35 -10.84 7.90
CA LEU A 130 15.85 -9.74 7.08
C LEU A 130 15.09 -9.75 5.75
N ALA A 131 14.62 -8.59 5.32
CA ALA A 131 14.05 -8.43 4.00
C ALA A 131 14.57 -7.16 3.33
N GLY A 132 14.74 -7.24 2.00
CA GLY A 132 15.14 -6.12 1.17
C GLY A 132 14.26 -6.05 -0.07
N ILE A 133 13.91 -4.85 -0.49
CA ILE A 133 13.11 -4.60 -1.68
C ILE A 133 13.76 -3.49 -2.48
N VAL A 134 13.95 -3.73 -3.77
CA VAL A 134 14.32 -2.70 -4.75
C VAL A 134 13.19 -2.66 -5.77
N SER A 135 12.62 -1.48 -6.01
CA SER A 135 11.59 -1.30 -7.02
C SER A 135 11.89 -0.11 -7.92
N ALA A 136 11.44 -0.20 -9.16
CA ALA A 136 11.42 0.88 -10.12
C ALA A 136 9.99 1.08 -10.60
N ASP A 137 9.49 2.30 -10.49
CA ASP A 137 8.14 2.70 -10.88
C ASP A 137 8.20 3.47 -12.21
N PHE A 138 7.27 3.14 -13.09
CA PHE A 138 7.06 3.77 -14.39
C PHE A 138 5.61 4.20 -14.51
N SER A 139 5.36 5.27 -15.23
CA SER A 139 4.02 5.69 -15.64
C SER A 139 3.93 5.69 -17.16
N GLN A 140 2.78 6.08 -17.70
CA GLN A 140 2.61 6.37 -19.13
C GLN A 140 3.57 7.44 -19.66
N TYR A 141 4.26 8.16 -18.77
CA TYR A 141 5.21 9.22 -19.09
C TYR A 141 6.68 8.78 -18.97
N GLY A 142 6.92 7.47 -18.74
CA GLY A 142 8.25 6.89 -18.61
C GLY A 142 8.65 6.57 -17.16
N TYR A 143 9.96 6.54 -16.93
CA TYR A 143 10.52 6.27 -15.60
C TYR A 143 10.20 7.40 -14.62
N GLU A 144 9.80 7.02 -13.41
CA GLU A 144 9.38 7.96 -12.38
C GLU A 144 10.29 7.98 -11.15
N ARG A 145 10.58 6.80 -10.61
CA ARG A 145 11.43 6.70 -9.41
C ARG A 145 11.93 5.28 -9.19
N TRP A 146 12.94 5.18 -8.33
CA TRP A 146 13.31 3.93 -7.68
C TRP A 146 13.10 4.02 -6.16
N THR A 147 12.97 2.89 -5.52
CA THR A 147 12.81 2.79 -4.07
C THR A 147 13.65 1.61 -3.58
N LEU A 148 14.44 1.84 -2.54
CA LEU A 148 15.13 0.77 -1.81
C LEU A 148 14.58 0.73 -0.40
N MET A 149 14.23 -0.45 0.08
CA MET A 149 13.78 -0.68 1.42
C MET A 149 14.47 -1.89 2.03
N GLY A 150 14.83 -1.76 3.29
CA GLY A 150 15.35 -2.84 4.10
C GLY A 150 14.56 -2.99 5.40
N THR A 151 14.35 -4.22 5.84
CA THR A 151 13.67 -4.54 7.10
C THR A 151 14.51 -5.54 7.88
N ALA A 152 14.63 -5.31 9.17
CA ALA A 152 15.18 -6.26 10.12
C ALA A 152 14.17 -6.45 11.26
N MET A 153 13.70 -7.69 11.48
CA MET A 153 12.70 -8.02 12.48
C MET A 153 13.17 -9.19 13.34
N LEU A 154 13.29 -8.96 14.64
CA LEU A 154 13.62 -9.99 15.65
C LEU A 154 12.33 -10.56 16.24
N MET A 155 12.12 -11.86 16.10
CA MET A 155 10.98 -12.56 16.67
C MET A 155 11.26 -12.88 18.13
N LEU A 156 10.68 -12.11 19.06
CA LEU A 156 10.88 -12.27 20.50
C LEU A 156 10.11 -13.45 21.07
N LYS A 157 8.91 -13.72 20.53
CA LYS A 157 8.07 -14.87 20.88
C LYS A 157 7.53 -15.53 19.61
N GLN A 158 7.66 -16.84 19.51
CA GLN A 158 7.13 -17.60 18.38
C GLN A 158 6.60 -18.94 18.90
N THR A 159 5.34 -18.95 19.31
CA THR A 159 4.60 -20.14 19.68
C THR A 159 3.48 -20.37 18.64
N ARG A 160 2.77 -21.48 18.75
CA ARG A 160 1.61 -21.76 17.91
C ARG A 160 0.52 -20.69 18.07
N GLU A 161 0.33 -20.21 19.29
CA GLU A 161 -0.73 -19.25 19.63
C GLU A 161 -0.27 -17.79 19.50
N THR A 162 0.98 -17.50 19.81
CA THR A 162 1.47 -16.12 19.86
C THR A 162 2.75 -15.95 19.07
N GLN A 163 2.76 -14.99 18.20
CA GLN A 163 3.95 -14.48 17.51
C GLN A 163 4.10 -12.99 17.84
N PHE A 164 5.27 -12.62 18.31
CA PHE A 164 5.58 -11.24 18.64
C PHE A 164 6.99 -10.91 18.16
N GLY A 165 7.12 -9.85 17.42
CA GLY A 165 8.38 -9.38 16.88
C GLY A 165 8.49 -7.87 16.92
N VAL A 166 9.73 -7.40 17.07
CA VAL A 166 10.10 -5.99 16.98
C VAL A 166 11.18 -5.82 15.94
N GLY A 167 11.19 -4.68 15.29
CA GLY A 167 12.14 -4.47 14.22
C GLY A 167 12.25 -3.03 13.78
N VAL A 168 12.98 -2.85 12.70
CA VAL A 168 13.15 -1.57 12.04
C VAL A 168 12.95 -1.74 10.54
N VAL A 169 12.40 -0.71 9.90
CA VAL A 169 12.36 -0.58 8.45
C VAL A 169 13.14 0.66 8.05
N GLY A 170 14.05 0.49 7.12
CA GLY A 170 14.77 1.58 6.46
C GLY A 170 14.24 1.79 5.04
N LEU A 171 14.05 3.04 4.66
CA LEU A 171 13.55 3.43 3.35
C LEU A 171 14.47 4.47 2.72
N VAL A 172 15.00 4.16 1.56
CA VAL A 172 15.76 5.10 0.73
C VAL A 172 14.97 5.30 -0.56
N ASN A 173 14.47 6.48 -0.74
CA ASN A 173 13.91 6.93 -2.01
C ASN A 173 14.25 8.41 -2.19
N THR A 174 14.06 8.92 -3.38
CA THR A 174 14.32 10.33 -3.72
C THR A 174 13.51 11.33 -2.86
N PHE A 175 12.58 10.84 -2.02
CA PHE A 175 11.55 11.69 -1.41
C PHE A 175 11.36 11.50 0.11
N SER A 176 12.05 10.54 0.75
CA SER A 176 11.92 10.34 2.18
C SER A 176 12.90 11.19 2.98
N LYS A 177 12.37 11.95 3.96
CA LYS A 177 13.18 12.69 4.94
C LYS A 177 13.57 11.84 6.16
N THR A 178 12.86 10.75 6.40
CA THR A 178 13.08 9.88 7.55
C THR A 178 13.46 8.49 7.06
N PRO A 179 14.71 8.09 7.23
CA PRO A 179 15.21 6.87 6.62
C PRO A 179 14.87 5.60 7.41
N VAL A 180 14.52 5.70 8.71
CA VAL A 180 14.32 4.53 9.57
C VAL A 180 13.11 4.70 10.48
N PHE A 181 12.31 3.62 10.59
CA PHE A 181 11.09 3.57 11.42
C PHE A 181 11.08 2.29 12.26
N PRO A 182 10.59 2.35 13.52
CA PRO A 182 10.32 1.16 14.29
C PRO A 182 9.15 0.38 13.71
N MET A 183 9.22 -0.95 13.83
CA MET A 183 8.20 -1.87 13.33
C MET A 183 7.86 -2.88 14.43
N LEU A 184 6.57 -3.21 14.51
CA LEU A 184 6.05 -4.17 15.47
C LEU A 184 5.12 -5.14 14.73
N THR A 185 5.24 -6.43 15.06
CA THR A 185 4.29 -7.46 14.63
C THR A 185 3.79 -8.22 15.85
N TYR A 186 2.50 -8.43 15.88
CA TYR A 186 1.85 -9.25 16.92
C TYR A 186 0.73 -10.04 16.31
N ARG A 187 0.77 -11.36 16.50
CA ARG A 187 -0.31 -12.27 16.15
C ARG A 187 -0.65 -13.09 17.36
N HIS A 188 -1.94 -13.17 17.70
CA HIS A 188 -2.41 -13.99 18.81
C HIS A 188 -3.67 -14.75 18.44
N MET A 189 -3.64 -16.06 18.64
CA MET A 189 -4.77 -16.97 18.44
C MET A 189 -5.43 -17.19 19.80
N PHE A 190 -6.60 -16.57 20.01
CA PHE A 190 -7.40 -16.73 21.24
C PHE A 190 -8.08 -18.09 21.28
N SER A 191 -8.45 -18.61 20.11
CA SER A 191 -9.04 -19.94 19.92
C SER A 191 -8.69 -20.44 18.51
N PRO A 192 -8.99 -21.70 18.17
CA PRO A 192 -8.80 -22.20 16.80
C PRO A 192 -9.51 -21.36 15.71
N GLN A 193 -10.54 -20.63 16.11
CA GLN A 193 -11.34 -19.80 15.19
C GLN A 193 -10.95 -18.32 15.22
N TRP A 194 -10.54 -17.76 16.36
CA TRP A 194 -10.30 -16.34 16.52
C TRP A 194 -8.81 -16.00 16.56
N THR A 195 -8.38 -15.17 15.66
CA THR A 195 -6.98 -14.67 15.58
C THR A 195 -6.96 -13.16 15.50
N LEU A 196 -6.20 -12.51 16.37
CA LEU A 196 -5.83 -11.11 16.24
C LEU A 196 -4.52 -11.01 15.47
N ASN A 197 -4.48 -10.19 14.45
CA ASN A 197 -3.30 -9.96 13.60
C ASN A 197 -3.00 -8.47 13.52
N LEU A 198 -1.92 -8.03 14.18
CA LEU A 198 -1.45 -6.65 14.21
C LEU A 198 -0.08 -6.60 13.53
N VAL A 199 -0.11 -6.51 12.21
CA VAL A 199 1.10 -6.39 11.37
C VAL A 199 0.97 -5.11 10.57
N VAL A 200 1.70 -4.06 10.95
CA VAL A 200 1.69 -2.81 10.19
C VAL A 200 2.02 -3.12 8.73
N PRO A 201 1.21 -2.69 7.77
CA PRO A 201 0.15 -1.68 7.85
C PRO A 201 -1.28 -2.25 7.99
N LYS A 202 -1.45 -3.48 8.42
CA LYS A 202 -2.76 -4.14 8.52
C LYS A 202 -3.03 -4.58 9.96
N PHE A 203 -4.24 -4.28 10.45
CA PHE A 203 -4.74 -4.66 11.77
C PHE A 203 -6.05 -5.40 11.55
N GLN A 204 -6.12 -6.68 11.93
CA GLN A 204 -7.30 -7.50 11.69
C GLN A 204 -7.63 -8.39 12.87
N LEU A 205 -8.91 -8.50 13.18
CA LEU A 205 -9.50 -9.61 13.92
C LEU A 205 -10.09 -10.58 12.89
N GLU A 206 -9.63 -11.81 12.88
CA GLU A 206 -10.00 -12.86 11.93
C GLU A 206 -10.83 -13.92 12.62
N TYR A 207 -11.90 -14.39 11.95
CA TYR A 207 -12.74 -15.50 12.35
C TYR A 207 -12.72 -16.59 11.28
N THR A 208 -12.08 -17.69 11.56
CA THR A 208 -12.00 -18.86 10.67
C THR A 208 -13.25 -19.69 10.83
N LEU A 209 -14.17 -19.64 9.86
CA LEU A 209 -15.41 -20.38 9.85
C LEU A 209 -15.17 -21.83 9.45
N THR A 210 -14.44 -22.03 8.35
CA THR A 210 -14.04 -23.34 7.83
C THR A 210 -12.55 -23.33 7.48
N LYS A 211 -11.99 -24.45 6.98
CA LYS A 211 -10.61 -24.46 6.47
C LYS A 211 -10.41 -23.56 5.25
N SER A 212 -11.50 -23.25 4.55
CA SER A 212 -11.51 -22.46 3.32
C SER A 212 -12.00 -21.03 3.52
N ASP A 213 -12.79 -20.77 4.57
CA ASP A 213 -13.51 -19.50 4.75
C ASP A 213 -13.05 -18.77 6.00
N THR A 214 -12.64 -17.53 5.83
CA THR A 214 -12.24 -16.65 6.91
C THR A 214 -12.94 -15.30 6.77
N PHE A 215 -13.63 -14.86 7.81
CA PHE A 215 -14.12 -13.51 7.95
C PHE A 215 -13.11 -12.67 8.70
N SER A 216 -13.06 -11.40 8.41
CA SER A 216 -12.21 -10.47 9.15
C SER A 216 -12.91 -9.13 9.34
N PHE A 217 -12.51 -8.40 10.38
CA PHE A 217 -12.81 -7.00 10.54
C PHE A 217 -11.53 -6.27 10.92
N GLY A 218 -11.25 -5.14 10.28
CA GLY A 218 -10.00 -4.47 10.57
C GLY A 218 -9.77 -3.16 9.85
N ALA A 219 -8.51 -2.71 9.93
CA ALA A 219 -8.03 -1.53 9.25
C ALA A 219 -6.78 -1.85 8.45
N SER A 220 -6.66 -1.27 7.28
CA SER A 220 -5.45 -1.32 6.47
C SER A 220 -5.06 0.07 5.99
N ILE A 221 -3.76 0.28 5.80
CA ILE A 221 -3.25 1.53 5.29
C ILE A 221 -2.80 1.30 3.85
N ASP A 222 -3.26 2.15 2.95
CA ASP A 222 -2.93 2.13 1.53
C ASP A 222 -2.34 3.46 1.10
N THR A 223 -1.38 3.42 0.17
CA THR A 223 -0.87 4.64 -0.44
C THR A 223 -0.80 4.47 -1.95
N ASP A 224 -1.42 5.39 -2.64
CA ASP A 224 -1.37 5.52 -4.08
C ASP A 224 -0.46 6.68 -4.47
N HIS A 225 0.40 6.42 -5.45
CA HIS A 225 1.18 7.45 -6.12
C HIS A 225 0.87 7.38 -7.60
N TYR A 226 0.56 8.51 -8.21
CA TYR A 226 0.46 8.59 -9.65
C TYR A 226 0.97 9.94 -10.17
N TYR A 227 1.30 9.96 -11.43
CA TYR A 227 1.98 11.08 -12.06
C TYR A 227 1.06 11.68 -13.10
N ILE A 228 0.95 13.01 -13.06
CA ILE A 228 0.01 13.77 -13.85
C ILE A 228 0.79 14.85 -14.60
N ARG A 229 0.34 15.15 -15.82
CA ARG A 229 0.74 16.35 -16.57
C ARG A 229 -0.40 17.35 -16.46
N PRO A 230 -0.29 18.39 -15.62
CA PRO A 230 -1.28 19.44 -15.57
C PRO A 230 -1.28 20.21 -16.90
N GLU A 231 -2.48 20.58 -17.35
CA GLU A 231 -2.65 21.40 -18.55
C GLU A 231 -2.63 22.90 -18.26
N SER A 232 -2.52 23.28 -16.99
CA SER A 232 -2.58 24.68 -16.55
C SER A 232 -1.24 25.40 -16.69
N GLU A 233 -1.29 26.62 -17.19
CA GLU A 233 -0.15 27.55 -17.16
C GLU A 233 0.28 27.83 -15.71
N GLY A 234 1.59 27.85 -15.47
CA GLY A 234 2.18 28.12 -14.14
C GLY A 234 2.37 26.90 -13.24
N LEU A 235 1.93 25.71 -13.66
CA LEU A 235 2.27 24.47 -12.99
C LEU A 235 3.46 23.76 -13.66
N PRO A 236 4.26 22.97 -12.89
CA PRO A 236 5.29 22.14 -13.48
C PRO A 236 4.71 21.17 -14.49
N SER A 237 5.43 20.89 -15.57
CA SER A 237 5.00 19.94 -16.63
C SER A 237 4.67 18.53 -16.13
N HIS A 238 5.14 18.18 -14.94
CA HIS A 238 4.84 16.92 -14.26
C HIS A 238 4.70 17.15 -12.77
N VAL A 239 3.64 16.61 -12.20
CA VAL A 239 3.40 16.58 -10.76
C VAL A 239 3.19 15.12 -10.29
N ARG A 240 3.56 14.86 -9.05
CA ARG A 240 3.27 13.60 -8.37
C ARG A 240 2.12 13.82 -7.40
N TYR A 241 1.07 13.07 -7.59
CA TYR A 241 -0.03 12.98 -6.66
C TYR A 241 0.21 11.80 -5.71
N THR A 242 0.08 12.04 -4.43
CA THR A 242 0.27 11.01 -3.39
C THR A 242 -0.92 11.05 -2.45
N ARG A 243 -1.60 9.93 -2.34
CA ARG A 243 -2.76 9.76 -1.48
C ARG A 243 -2.55 8.58 -0.56
N SER A 244 -2.67 8.81 0.75
CA SER A 244 -2.60 7.78 1.78
C SER A 244 -3.93 7.69 2.50
N ASN A 245 -4.45 6.47 2.64
CA ASN A 245 -5.77 6.18 3.17
C ASN A 245 -5.69 5.15 4.28
N ILE A 246 -6.63 5.22 5.22
CA ILE A 246 -6.99 4.11 6.10
C ILE A 246 -8.30 3.54 5.60
N ASN A 247 -8.32 2.25 5.29
CA ASN A 247 -9.51 1.48 4.94
C ASN A 247 -9.94 0.71 6.17
N VAL A 248 -11.20 0.85 6.60
CA VAL A 248 -11.76 0.17 7.77
C VAL A 248 -13.02 -0.56 7.36
N GLY A 249 -13.11 -1.83 7.69
CA GLY A 249 -14.33 -2.60 7.42
C GLY A 249 -14.16 -4.10 7.48
N PRO A 250 -15.25 -4.83 7.17
CA PRO A 250 -15.24 -6.27 7.05
C PRO A 250 -14.50 -6.76 5.81
N GLY A 251 -13.95 -7.96 5.92
CA GLY A 251 -13.35 -8.71 4.84
C GLY A 251 -13.79 -10.17 4.88
N TYR A 252 -13.73 -10.81 3.73
CA TYR A 252 -13.97 -12.23 3.54
C TYR A 252 -12.88 -12.82 2.66
N GLU A 253 -12.34 -13.95 3.05
CA GLU A 253 -11.37 -14.72 2.29
C GLU A 253 -11.89 -16.14 2.06
N HIS A 254 -11.85 -16.59 0.79
CA HIS A 254 -12.15 -17.94 0.40
C HIS A 254 -10.98 -18.60 -0.32
N LYS A 255 -10.56 -19.77 0.16
CA LYS A 255 -9.49 -20.58 -0.43
C LYS A 255 -10.09 -21.73 -1.24
N PHE A 256 -9.92 -21.68 -2.55
CA PHE A 256 -10.35 -22.75 -3.45
C PHE A 256 -9.35 -23.92 -3.45
N PRO A 257 -9.82 -25.16 -3.70
CA PRO A 257 -8.93 -26.34 -3.79
C PRO A 257 -7.83 -26.20 -4.85
N SER A 258 -8.06 -25.41 -5.90
CA SER A 258 -7.13 -25.14 -7.01
C SER A 258 -6.04 -24.10 -6.69
N HIS A 259 -5.75 -23.84 -5.41
CA HIS A 259 -4.79 -22.85 -4.93
C HIS A 259 -5.11 -21.39 -5.27
N PHE A 260 -6.36 -21.10 -5.65
CA PHE A 260 -6.85 -19.74 -5.73
C PHE A 260 -7.31 -19.26 -4.35
N THR A 261 -7.05 -18.00 -4.07
CA THR A 261 -7.61 -17.30 -2.91
C THR A 261 -8.33 -16.06 -3.41
N LEU A 262 -9.62 -15.96 -3.08
CA LEU A 262 -10.45 -14.77 -3.31
C LEU A 262 -10.53 -14.00 -1.99
N THR A 263 -10.22 -12.71 -2.02
CA THR A 263 -10.42 -11.82 -0.88
C THR A 263 -11.33 -10.68 -1.30
N ALA A 264 -12.39 -10.42 -0.53
CA ALA A 264 -13.28 -9.29 -0.70
C ALA A 264 -13.26 -8.43 0.56
N GLU A 265 -13.09 -7.13 0.41
CA GLU A 265 -13.09 -6.16 1.50
C GLU A 265 -14.05 -5.02 1.15
N ALA A 266 -14.79 -4.52 2.13
CA ALA A 266 -15.65 -3.34 1.96
C ALA A 266 -15.65 -2.51 3.24
N GLY A 267 -16.03 -1.24 3.16
CA GLY A 267 -16.10 -0.39 4.34
C GLY A 267 -15.97 1.09 4.05
N ALA A 268 -15.34 1.79 4.98
CA ALA A 268 -15.08 3.22 4.89
C ALA A 268 -13.59 3.50 4.64
N GLN A 269 -13.31 4.39 3.72
CA GLN A 269 -11.96 4.88 3.42
C GLN A 269 -11.80 6.30 3.97
N PHE A 270 -10.86 6.47 4.87
CA PHE A 270 -10.47 7.74 5.47
C PHE A 270 -9.19 8.24 4.82
N VAL A 271 -9.22 9.45 4.28
CA VAL A 271 -8.02 10.05 3.70
C VAL A 271 -7.14 10.64 4.80
N MET A 272 -5.93 10.12 4.97
CA MET A 272 -4.95 10.63 5.93
C MET A 272 -4.17 11.80 5.37
N THR A 273 -3.69 11.64 4.14
CA THR A 273 -2.97 12.68 3.41
C THR A 273 -3.23 12.54 1.93
N ASN A 274 -3.38 13.68 1.28
CA ASN A 274 -3.53 13.76 -0.15
C ASN A 274 -2.80 15.00 -0.62
N ARG A 275 -1.66 14.83 -1.30
CA ARG A 275 -0.74 15.91 -1.64
C ARG A 275 -0.25 15.83 -3.06
N ILE A 276 -0.07 17.00 -3.61
CA ILE A 276 0.49 17.22 -4.92
C ILE A 276 1.92 17.74 -4.73
N TYR A 277 2.86 17.05 -5.34
CA TYR A 277 4.28 17.38 -5.25
C TYR A 277 4.85 17.76 -6.62
N LYS A 278 5.82 18.64 -6.64
CA LYS A 278 6.67 18.81 -7.81
C LYS A 278 7.42 17.50 -8.09
N LYS A 279 7.44 17.04 -9.35
CA LYS A 279 8.18 15.83 -9.75
C LYS A 279 9.65 15.94 -9.32
N GLY A 280 10.21 14.84 -8.80
CA GLY A 280 11.60 14.79 -8.35
C GLY A 280 11.90 15.56 -7.05
N SER A 281 10.87 16.05 -6.34
CA SER A 281 11.03 16.88 -5.15
C SER A 281 10.05 16.49 -4.04
N ASN A 282 10.37 16.86 -2.79
CA ASN A 282 9.46 16.84 -1.66
C ASN A 282 8.70 18.16 -1.46
N HIS A 283 8.82 19.08 -2.40
CA HIS A 283 8.09 20.34 -2.33
C HIS A 283 6.61 20.09 -2.59
N VAL A 284 5.77 20.38 -1.60
CA VAL A 284 4.30 20.28 -1.68
C VAL A 284 3.81 21.50 -2.43
N LEU A 285 3.16 21.29 -3.56
CA LEU A 285 2.51 22.34 -4.34
C LEU A 285 1.14 22.67 -3.81
N ALA A 286 0.39 21.64 -3.39
CA ALA A 286 -0.94 21.79 -2.83
C ALA A 286 -1.32 20.55 -1.98
N THR A 287 -2.30 20.74 -1.10
CA THR A 287 -2.90 19.66 -0.32
C THR A 287 -4.38 19.57 -0.66
N MET A 288 -4.84 18.37 -1.00
CA MET A 288 -6.25 18.09 -1.23
C MET A 288 -6.84 17.46 0.03
N HIS A 289 -8.01 17.91 0.41
CA HIS A 289 -8.80 17.37 1.51
C HIS A 289 -10.05 16.73 0.93
N GLU A 290 -10.24 15.46 1.20
CA GLU A 290 -11.41 14.69 0.75
C GLU A 290 -12.17 14.17 1.97
N LYS A 291 -13.49 14.04 1.87
CA LYS A 291 -14.32 13.41 2.90
C LYS A 291 -14.14 11.89 2.89
N THR A 292 -14.55 11.26 3.99
CA THR A 292 -14.65 9.80 4.09
C THR A 292 -15.64 9.27 3.05
N ALA A 293 -15.27 8.19 2.38
CA ALA A 293 -16.11 7.58 1.36
C ALA A 293 -16.18 6.05 1.51
N PRO A 294 -17.30 5.42 1.13
CA PRO A 294 -17.40 3.98 0.98
C PRO A 294 -16.38 3.45 -0.02
N TYR A 295 -15.82 2.28 0.28
CA TYR A 295 -14.93 1.56 -0.62
C TYR A 295 -15.23 0.07 -0.64
N CYS A 296 -14.83 -0.58 -1.71
CA CYS A 296 -14.71 -2.03 -1.78
C CYS A 296 -13.47 -2.42 -2.58
N ARG A 297 -12.94 -3.61 -2.26
CA ARG A 297 -11.80 -4.21 -2.96
C ARG A 297 -12.05 -5.70 -3.13
N VAL A 298 -11.72 -6.22 -4.31
CA VAL A 298 -11.68 -7.66 -4.58
C VAL A 298 -10.28 -8.01 -5.06
N THR A 299 -9.74 -9.09 -4.53
CA THR A 299 -8.42 -9.61 -4.91
C THR A 299 -8.55 -11.10 -5.21
N LEU A 300 -8.04 -11.51 -6.35
CA LEU A 300 -7.87 -12.91 -6.71
C LEU A 300 -6.38 -13.21 -6.80
N GLN A 301 -5.93 -14.23 -6.09
CA GLN A 301 -4.53 -14.64 -6.05
C GLN A 301 -4.42 -16.12 -6.31
N LYS A 302 -3.40 -16.53 -7.07
CA LYS A 302 -3.04 -17.94 -7.28
C LYS A 302 -1.57 -18.16 -6.98
N GLY A 303 -1.27 -19.15 -6.10
CA GLY A 303 0.06 -19.69 -5.89
C GLY A 303 0.19 -21.05 -6.61
N PHE A 304 1.34 -21.31 -7.24
CA PHE A 304 1.60 -22.54 -7.97
C PHE A 304 2.61 -23.42 -7.24
#